data_dbe74c9c7ef229fc730b38d16db45ecc
#
_entry.id   dbe74c9c7ef229fc730b38d16db45ecc
#
_cell.length_a   1.000
_cell.length_b   1.000
_cell.length_c   1.000
_cell.angle_alpha   90.00
_cell.angle_beta   90.00
_cell.angle_gamma   90.00
#
_symmetry.space_group_name_H-M   'P 1'
#
loop_
_entity.id
_entity.type
_entity.pdbx_description
1 polymer ?
#
loop_
_entity_poly.entity_id
_entity_poly.type
_entity_poly.pdbx_seq_one_letter_code
_entity_poly.pdbx_strand_id
1 'polypeptide(L)'
;MVRNSTESLVRVALLWVLVGAMAAPARAGPIPQPLLQAVRARAAVAYRGEQIVVAWEGAAKAQASLVRIEHDPPAWTRLDYVPLGPSLRWTVIRRDTVEIRFDPLRLTGTTGPRASTDEDAFETVHLPWLLENYRIATAQDALLGRKVTRVELVPSAGDRPTHRLTVDDETGVVLRSERIGPDGSLGEVTAFLRFEIMPVGWRRNATMPAGLHLTPQARVRTASTADIIRVLGGPPVGVAVPAGFHKTGEYLTGDGPVVQTIYSDGLSTLVVYQRRGSVASPPQGSRVVPTPAGPIWVQRLGLRTLVHWSHAGRVLTMVGEVSRAGLQIAAERTGIASAPRIWDRLLVWLQELVRSY
;
A
#
# COMPACT_ATOMS: atom_id res chain seq x y z
N MET A 1 -18.03 68.43 -4.15
CA MET A 1 -18.39 67.30 -3.31
C MET A 1 -17.67 66.06 -3.86
N VAL A 2 -16.39 65.89 -3.47
CA VAL A 2 -15.53 64.77 -3.89
C VAL A 2 -14.92 64.18 -2.64
N ARG A 3 -15.41 63.00 -2.24
CA ARG A 3 -14.83 62.24 -1.15
C ARG A 3 -15.05 60.73 -1.45
N ASN A 4 -14.03 59.94 -1.20
CA ASN A 4 -14.01 58.47 -1.11
C ASN A 4 -13.65 57.69 -2.40
N SER A 5 -12.42 57.86 -2.90
CA SER A 5 -11.81 56.86 -3.78
C SER A 5 -10.49 56.29 -3.25
N THR A 6 -10.03 56.66 -2.07
CA THR A 6 -8.76 56.19 -1.48
C THR A 6 -8.89 54.98 -0.54
N GLU A 7 -10.07 54.70 0.02
CA GLU A 7 -10.26 53.57 0.93
C GLU A 7 -10.39 52.20 0.23
N SER A 8 -10.81 52.18 -1.04
CA SER A 8 -10.96 50.93 -1.80
C SER A 8 -9.63 50.33 -2.26
N LEU A 9 -8.59 51.11 -2.47
CA LEU A 9 -7.28 50.65 -2.93
C LEU A 9 -6.45 50.00 -1.81
N VAL A 10 -6.63 50.44 -0.56
CA VAL A 10 -5.90 49.87 0.59
C VAL A 10 -6.47 48.50 0.98
N ARG A 11 -7.76 48.24 0.80
CA ARG A 11 -8.37 46.92 1.08
C ARG A 11 -8.03 45.86 0.07
N VAL A 12 -7.79 46.20 -1.19
CA VAL A 12 -7.36 45.26 -2.23
C VAL A 12 -5.88 44.89 -2.08
N ALA A 13 -5.03 45.81 -1.65
CA ALA A 13 -3.60 45.53 -1.41
C ALA A 13 -3.37 44.61 -0.19
N LEU A 14 -4.22 44.71 0.87
CA LEU A 14 -4.11 43.80 2.02
C LEU A 14 -4.59 42.36 1.73
N LEU A 15 -5.51 42.18 0.78
CA LEU A 15 -5.98 40.82 0.40
C LEU A 15 -4.94 40.05 -0.41
N TRP A 16 -4.05 40.72 -1.15
CA TRP A 16 -2.99 40.07 -1.91
C TRP A 16 -1.75 39.69 -1.09
N VAL A 17 -1.54 40.31 0.06
CA VAL A 17 -0.45 39.95 0.98
C VAL A 17 -0.79 38.70 1.80
N LEU A 18 -2.08 38.39 2.02
CA LEU A 18 -2.53 37.20 2.73
C LEU A 18 -2.60 35.93 1.86
N VAL A 19 -2.66 36.07 0.54
CA VAL A 19 -2.66 34.91 -0.39
C VAL A 19 -1.23 34.46 -0.76
N GLY A 20 -0.21 35.28 -0.47
CA GLY A 20 1.21 34.98 -0.74
C GLY A 20 1.95 34.15 0.31
N ALA A 21 1.33 33.81 1.43
CA ALA A 21 1.85 32.82 2.35
C ALA A 21 1.49 31.40 1.85
N MET A 22 1.87 31.07 0.60
CA MET A 22 2.00 29.68 0.21
C MET A 22 3.01 29.07 1.16
N ALA A 23 2.54 28.19 2.02
CA ALA A 23 3.40 27.42 2.92
C ALA A 23 4.55 26.84 2.08
N ALA A 24 5.76 27.34 2.30
CA ALA A 24 6.94 26.71 1.75
C ALA A 24 6.82 25.22 2.10
N PRO A 25 7.08 24.30 1.16
CA PRO A 25 7.02 22.88 1.45
C PRO A 25 7.86 22.67 2.72
N ALA A 26 7.23 22.12 3.76
CA ALA A 26 7.92 21.84 5.01
C ALA A 26 9.13 21.00 4.61
N ARG A 27 10.35 21.55 4.80
CA ARG A 27 11.57 20.81 4.53
C ARG A 27 11.48 19.53 5.32
N ALA A 28 11.52 18.38 4.63
CA ALA A 28 11.56 17.08 5.26
C ALA A 28 12.68 17.11 6.31
N GLY A 29 12.30 16.96 7.57
CA GLY A 29 13.27 16.88 8.67
C GLY A 29 14.21 15.68 8.48
N PRO A 30 15.30 15.57 9.22
CA PRO A 30 16.15 14.39 9.19
C PRO A 30 15.31 13.16 9.57
N ILE A 31 15.57 12.03 8.90
CA ILE A 31 14.90 10.76 9.19
C ILE A 31 15.21 10.38 10.65
N PRO A 32 14.22 10.13 11.49
CA PRO A 32 14.45 9.69 12.87
C PRO A 32 15.27 8.40 12.91
N GLN A 33 16.29 8.39 13.78
CA GLN A 33 17.21 7.26 13.92
C GLN A 33 16.49 5.91 14.17
N PRO A 34 15.42 5.82 15.00
CA PRO A 34 14.69 4.57 15.21
C PRO A 34 14.06 4.00 13.93
N LEU A 35 13.61 4.85 13.02
CA LEU A 35 13.05 4.40 11.73
C LEU A 35 14.13 3.79 10.83
N LEU A 36 15.32 4.41 10.79
CA LEU A 36 16.47 3.86 10.06
C LEU A 36 16.94 2.53 10.66
N GLN A 37 16.92 2.44 12.00
CA GLN A 37 17.24 1.19 12.69
C GLN A 37 16.23 0.10 12.36
N ALA A 38 14.93 0.41 12.34
CA ALA A 38 13.87 -0.56 12.00
C ALA A 38 14.05 -1.13 10.57
N VAL A 39 14.39 -0.29 9.61
CA VAL A 39 14.71 -0.74 8.24
C VAL A 39 15.91 -1.68 8.20
N ARG A 40 16.96 -1.38 8.97
CA ARG A 40 18.21 -2.17 8.99
C ARG A 40 18.10 -3.46 9.81
N ALA A 41 17.35 -3.44 10.91
CA ALA A 41 17.22 -4.57 11.84
C ALA A 41 16.77 -5.85 11.14
N ARG A 42 15.88 -5.72 10.19
CA ARG A 42 15.36 -6.85 9.43
C ARG A 42 16.43 -7.61 8.64
N ALA A 43 17.46 -6.94 8.17
CA ALA A 43 18.57 -7.56 7.46
C ALA A 43 19.73 -7.98 8.38
N ALA A 44 19.70 -7.61 9.66
CA ALA A 44 20.84 -7.74 10.54
C ALA A 44 20.56 -8.53 11.84
N VAL A 45 19.32 -8.56 12.31
CA VAL A 45 18.98 -9.10 13.64
C VAL A 45 18.27 -10.43 13.52
N ALA A 46 18.83 -11.50 14.05
CA ALA A 46 18.15 -12.77 14.19
C ALA A 46 17.35 -12.82 15.49
N TYR A 47 16.11 -13.30 15.40
CA TYR A 47 15.21 -13.38 16.56
C TYR A 47 14.17 -14.49 16.42
N ARG A 48 13.58 -14.86 17.53
CA ARG A 48 12.36 -15.65 17.60
C ARG A 48 11.37 -15.03 18.57
N GLY A 49 10.09 -15.39 18.43
CA GLY A 49 9.08 -14.89 19.36
C GLY A 49 7.68 -15.35 19.05
N GLU A 50 6.75 -14.83 19.84
CA GLU A 50 5.32 -14.99 19.63
C GLU A 50 4.69 -13.60 19.49
N GLN A 51 3.90 -13.42 18.45
CA GLN A 51 3.14 -12.19 18.19
C GLN A 51 1.66 -12.46 18.21
N ILE A 52 0.88 -11.49 18.67
CA ILE A 52 -0.54 -11.44 18.36
C ILE A 52 -0.75 -10.52 17.17
N VAL A 53 -1.54 -10.98 16.20
CA VAL A 53 -2.00 -10.18 15.07
C VAL A 53 -3.51 -10.07 15.18
N VAL A 54 -4.03 -8.85 15.24
CA VAL A 54 -5.47 -8.58 15.26
C VAL A 54 -5.79 -7.65 14.11
N ALA A 55 -6.70 -8.08 13.24
CA ALA A 55 -7.18 -7.27 12.12
C ALA A 55 -8.71 -7.08 12.24
N TRP A 56 -9.19 -5.86 12.05
CA TRP A 56 -10.60 -5.51 12.11
C TRP A 56 -11.22 -5.42 10.71
N GLU A 57 -12.29 -6.18 10.49
CA GLU A 57 -13.16 -6.05 9.32
C GLU A 57 -14.34 -5.13 9.67
N GLY A 58 -14.08 -3.80 9.77
CA GLY A 58 -15.06 -2.84 10.28
C GLY A 58 -15.15 -2.83 11.81
N ALA A 59 -16.14 -2.12 12.37
CA ALA A 59 -16.23 -1.88 13.82
C ALA A 59 -16.59 -3.11 14.66
N ALA A 60 -17.21 -4.14 14.07
CA ALA A 60 -17.83 -5.23 14.83
C ALA A 60 -17.14 -6.59 14.68
N LYS A 61 -16.22 -6.75 13.74
CA LYS A 61 -15.61 -8.06 13.48
C LYS A 61 -14.10 -7.96 13.48
N ALA A 62 -13.47 -8.67 14.40
CA ALA A 62 -12.02 -8.81 14.46
C ALA A 62 -11.61 -10.26 14.21
N GLN A 63 -10.49 -10.45 13.53
CA GLN A 63 -9.80 -11.72 13.40
C GLN A 63 -8.50 -11.61 14.18
N ALA A 64 -8.25 -12.59 15.05
CA ALA A 64 -7.02 -12.63 15.82
C ALA A 64 -6.27 -13.93 15.56
N SER A 65 -4.95 -13.84 15.49
CA SER A 65 -4.05 -14.99 15.34
C SER A 65 -2.86 -14.84 16.27
N LEU A 66 -2.44 -15.94 16.86
CA LEU A 66 -1.12 -16.04 17.45
C LEU A 66 -0.14 -16.44 16.35
N VAL A 67 0.96 -15.71 16.21
CA VAL A 67 1.99 -15.96 15.19
C VAL A 67 3.29 -16.29 15.90
N ARG A 68 3.80 -17.49 15.70
CA ARG A 68 5.17 -17.81 16.07
C ARG A 68 6.09 -17.39 14.94
N ILE A 69 7.09 -16.58 15.28
CA ILE A 69 8.04 -16.07 14.33
C ILE A 69 9.45 -16.58 14.62
N GLU A 70 10.14 -17.00 13.58
CA GLU A 70 11.55 -17.30 13.56
C GLU A 70 12.18 -16.51 12.41
N HIS A 71 13.14 -15.68 12.70
CA HIS A 71 13.81 -14.84 11.73
C HIS A 71 15.33 -14.99 11.85
N ASP A 72 15.98 -15.34 10.75
CA ASP A 72 17.43 -15.48 10.64
C ASP A 72 17.92 -14.82 9.34
N PRO A 73 18.36 -13.55 9.42
CA PRO A 73 18.74 -12.78 8.25
C PRO A 73 20.00 -13.36 7.56
N PRO A 74 20.20 -13.07 6.25
CA PRO A 74 19.27 -12.31 5.40
C PRO A 74 18.16 -13.19 4.79
N ALA A 75 18.22 -14.50 4.95
CA ALA A 75 17.59 -15.42 4.02
C ALA A 75 16.40 -16.22 4.58
N TRP A 76 16.14 -16.18 5.89
CA TRP A 76 15.15 -17.06 6.48
C TRP A 76 14.14 -16.32 7.37
N THR A 77 12.85 -16.55 7.12
CA THR A 77 11.77 -16.19 8.04
C THR A 77 10.70 -17.26 8.00
N ARG A 78 10.24 -17.72 9.15
CA ARG A 78 9.10 -18.62 9.31
C ARG A 78 8.05 -17.97 10.17
N LEU A 79 6.81 -18.01 9.73
CA LEU A 79 5.63 -17.49 10.41
C LEU A 79 4.60 -18.63 10.52
N ASP A 80 4.34 -19.10 11.72
CA ASP A 80 3.29 -20.11 11.97
C ASP A 80 2.06 -19.40 12.54
N TYR A 81 1.02 -19.27 11.74
CA TYR A 81 -0.25 -18.63 12.12
C TYR A 81 -1.20 -19.64 12.77
N VAL A 82 -1.56 -19.35 14.00
CA VAL A 82 -2.55 -20.11 14.78
C VAL A 82 -3.74 -19.18 15.04
N PRO A 83 -4.82 -19.26 14.26
CA PRO A 83 -6.00 -18.44 14.48
C PRO A 83 -6.61 -18.68 15.85
N LEU A 84 -7.11 -17.64 16.50
CA LEU A 84 -7.85 -17.71 17.76
C LEU A 84 -9.36 -17.95 17.52
N GLY A 85 -9.73 -18.46 16.34
CA GLY A 85 -11.09 -18.76 15.91
C GLY A 85 -11.13 -19.93 14.92
N PRO A 86 -12.25 -20.16 14.23
CA PRO A 86 -12.47 -21.34 13.38
C PRO A 86 -11.72 -21.31 12.03
N SER A 87 -10.75 -20.43 11.84
CA SER A 87 -9.96 -20.33 10.63
C SER A 87 -8.89 -21.41 10.53
N LEU A 88 -8.41 -21.67 9.33
CA LEU A 88 -7.34 -22.64 9.08
C LEU A 88 -5.98 -22.14 9.60
N ARG A 89 -5.19 -23.06 10.14
CA ARG A 89 -3.77 -22.81 10.41
C ARG A 89 -3.00 -22.77 9.12
N TRP A 90 -1.98 -21.93 9.07
CA TRP A 90 -1.09 -21.85 7.91
C TRP A 90 0.31 -21.41 8.34
N THR A 91 1.30 -21.86 7.57
CA THR A 91 2.70 -21.50 7.75
C THR A 91 3.18 -20.76 6.54
N VAL A 92 3.92 -19.68 6.75
CA VAL A 92 4.67 -18.98 5.70
C VAL A 92 6.15 -19.17 5.96
N ILE A 93 6.86 -19.59 4.94
CA ILE A 93 8.33 -19.60 4.95
C ILE A 93 8.81 -18.68 3.84
N ARG A 94 9.64 -17.73 4.21
CA ARG A 94 10.33 -16.82 3.29
C ARG A 94 11.78 -17.20 3.27
N ARG A 95 12.28 -17.51 2.09
CA ARG A 95 13.68 -17.84 1.88
C ARG A 95 14.16 -17.11 0.63
N ASP A 96 15.16 -16.23 0.81
CA ASP A 96 15.66 -15.38 -0.25
C ASP A 96 14.52 -14.59 -0.94
N THR A 97 14.27 -14.84 -2.22
CA THR A 97 13.21 -14.22 -3.03
C THR A 97 11.95 -15.06 -3.14
N VAL A 98 11.88 -16.20 -2.43
CA VAL A 98 10.76 -17.15 -2.51
C VAL A 98 9.93 -17.10 -1.25
N GLU A 99 8.61 -17.08 -1.42
CA GLU A 99 7.65 -17.31 -0.35
C GLU A 99 6.95 -18.66 -0.58
N ILE A 100 6.84 -19.43 0.48
CA ILE A 100 6.10 -20.68 0.54
C ILE A 100 5.03 -20.54 1.59
N ARG A 101 3.78 -20.78 1.22
CA ARG A 101 2.63 -20.76 2.13
C ARG A 101 1.94 -22.09 2.08
N PHE A 102 1.73 -22.75 3.23
CA PHE A 102 1.12 -24.06 3.27
C PHE A 102 0.29 -24.31 4.53
N ASP A 103 -0.65 -25.25 4.41
CA ASP A 103 -1.38 -25.83 5.53
C ASP A 103 -0.48 -26.89 6.22
N PRO A 104 -0.07 -26.69 7.48
CA PRO A 104 0.85 -27.60 8.15
C PRO A 104 0.23 -28.98 8.49
N LEU A 105 -1.10 -29.11 8.45
CA LEU A 105 -1.79 -30.38 8.69
C LEU A 105 -1.94 -31.21 7.41
N ARG A 106 -2.20 -30.54 6.28
CA ARG A 106 -2.40 -31.19 4.98
C ARG A 106 -1.12 -31.34 4.17
N LEU A 107 -0.08 -30.60 4.54
CA LEU A 107 1.19 -30.49 3.80
C LEU A 107 0.99 -30.11 2.33
N THR A 108 0.00 -29.25 2.07
CA THR A 108 -0.27 -28.71 0.74
C THR A 108 -0.19 -27.20 0.77
N GLY A 109 0.31 -26.62 -0.29
CA GLY A 109 0.50 -25.19 -0.31
C GLY A 109 0.91 -24.64 -1.67
N THR A 110 1.34 -23.40 -1.65
CA THR A 110 1.80 -22.66 -2.83
C THR A 110 3.22 -22.16 -2.63
N THR A 111 3.95 -22.03 -3.74
CA THR A 111 5.26 -21.39 -3.77
C THR A 111 5.32 -20.39 -4.90
N GLY A 112 5.95 -19.26 -4.66
CA GLY A 112 6.07 -18.20 -5.66
C GLY A 112 7.10 -17.15 -5.27
N PRO A 113 7.26 -16.12 -6.09
CA PRO A 113 8.06 -14.97 -5.71
C PRO A 113 7.50 -14.39 -4.42
N ARG A 114 8.38 -13.91 -3.57
CA ARG A 114 7.98 -13.20 -2.36
C ARG A 114 7.15 -11.98 -2.77
N ALA A 115 5.88 -11.98 -2.38
CA ALA A 115 5.06 -10.80 -2.51
C ALA A 115 5.46 -9.80 -1.44
N SER A 116 5.50 -8.51 -1.77
CA SER A 116 5.53 -7.47 -0.75
C SER A 116 4.17 -7.51 -0.04
N THR A 117 4.13 -8.14 1.13
CA THR A 117 2.94 -8.12 2.00
C THR A 117 2.99 -6.87 2.86
N ASP A 118 1.85 -6.50 3.47
CA ASP A 118 1.79 -5.36 4.39
C ASP A 118 2.71 -5.53 5.61
N GLU A 119 3.02 -6.78 6.00
CA GLU A 119 4.03 -7.10 7.01
C GLU A 119 5.45 -6.69 6.55
N ASP A 120 5.63 -6.55 5.24
CA ASP A 120 6.85 -6.12 4.58
C ASP A 120 6.82 -4.63 4.20
N ALA A 121 5.86 -3.84 4.73
CA ALA A 121 5.74 -2.42 4.41
C ALA A 121 7.08 -1.67 4.57
N PHE A 122 7.94 -2.13 5.49
CA PHE A 122 9.29 -1.59 5.68
C PHE A 122 10.34 -2.13 4.70
N GLU A 123 10.11 -3.20 3.95
CA GLU A 123 11.07 -3.66 2.93
C GLU A 123 11.08 -2.75 1.69
N THR A 124 9.94 -2.16 1.41
CA THR A 124 9.75 -1.28 0.26
C THR A 124 9.65 0.20 0.64
N VAL A 125 10.08 0.58 1.86
CA VAL A 125 10.04 1.97 2.30
C VAL A 125 10.91 2.83 1.40
N HIS A 126 10.26 3.62 0.60
CA HIS A 126 10.90 4.72 -0.11
C HIS A 126 11.01 5.92 0.83
N LEU A 127 12.07 5.97 1.62
CA LEU A 127 12.27 7.00 2.63
C LEU A 127 12.04 8.44 2.15
N PRO A 128 12.46 8.85 0.94
CA PRO A 128 12.13 10.17 0.42
C PRO A 128 10.62 10.42 0.32
N TRP A 129 9.86 9.48 -0.22
CA TRP A 129 8.41 9.61 -0.35
C TRP A 129 7.70 9.56 1.00
N LEU A 130 8.22 8.75 1.94
CA LEU A 130 7.70 8.72 3.29
C LEU A 130 7.85 10.08 3.97
N LEU A 131 9.02 10.73 3.87
CA LEU A 131 9.25 12.06 4.43
C LEU A 131 8.42 13.16 3.77
N GLU A 132 8.10 13.01 2.49
CA GLU A 132 7.23 13.93 1.75
C GLU A 132 5.78 13.80 2.22
N ASN A 133 5.32 12.56 2.45
CA ASN A 133 3.91 12.24 2.66
C ASN A 133 3.49 12.13 4.13
N TYR A 134 4.44 12.00 5.08
CA TYR A 134 4.12 11.76 6.49
C TYR A 134 4.83 12.75 7.41
N ARG A 135 4.10 13.19 8.44
CA ARG A 135 4.69 13.85 9.61
C ARG A 135 5.09 12.77 10.60
N ILE A 136 6.31 12.87 11.12
CA ILE A 136 6.88 11.85 12.00
C ILE A 136 7.05 12.45 13.38
N ALA A 137 6.51 11.77 14.40
CA ALA A 137 6.72 12.06 15.79
C ALA A 137 7.35 10.86 16.50
N THR A 138 8.17 11.12 17.52
CA THR A 138 8.81 10.07 18.33
C THR A 138 8.61 10.32 19.81
N ALA A 139 8.48 9.25 20.60
CA ALA A 139 8.40 9.30 22.05
C ALA A 139 9.06 8.05 22.65
N GLN A 140 9.73 8.22 23.80
CA GLN A 140 10.30 7.10 24.54
C GLN A 140 9.20 6.33 25.29
N ASP A 141 9.34 5.00 25.37
CA ASP A 141 8.40 4.10 26.01
C ASP A 141 9.12 2.84 26.52
N ALA A 142 8.39 1.89 27.08
CA ALA A 142 8.88 0.58 27.48
C ALA A 142 7.90 -0.52 27.03
N LEU A 143 8.42 -1.62 26.49
CA LEU A 143 7.63 -2.77 26.08
C LEU A 143 8.44 -4.06 26.32
N LEU A 144 7.81 -5.08 26.92
CA LEU A 144 8.45 -6.37 27.25
C LEU A 144 9.73 -6.23 28.10
N GLY A 145 9.77 -5.23 29.00
CA GLY A 145 10.94 -4.93 29.82
C GLY A 145 12.12 -4.28 29.06
N ARG A 146 11.91 -3.86 27.82
CA ARG A 146 12.92 -3.23 26.95
C ARG A 146 12.62 -1.75 26.78
N LYS A 147 13.67 -0.95 26.60
CA LYS A 147 13.55 0.46 26.18
C LYS A 147 13.15 0.48 24.71
N VAL A 148 12.14 1.25 24.37
CA VAL A 148 11.64 1.35 23.01
C VAL A 148 11.35 2.80 22.64
N THR A 149 11.44 3.10 21.34
CA THR A 149 11.00 4.37 20.80
C THR A 149 9.71 4.13 20.02
N ARG A 150 8.64 4.82 20.40
CA ARG A 150 7.41 4.88 19.62
C ARG A 150 7.58 5.90 18.50
N VAL A 151 7.38 5.46 17.27
CA VAL A 151 7.40 6.28 16.06
C VAL A 151 5.97 6.36 15.52
N GLU A 152 5.43 7.55 15.38
CA GLU A 152 4.11 7.80 14.82
C GLU A 152 4.27 8.48 13.44
N LEU A 153 3.67 7.89 12.43
CA LEU A 153 3.70 8.32 11.03
C LEU A 153 2.29 8.75 10.65
N VAL A 154 2.04 10.07 10.72
CA VAL A 154 0.73 10.67 10.43
C VAL A 154 0.73 11.19 8.99
N PRO A 155 -0.15 10.68 8.10
CA PRO A 155 -0.19 11.13 6.72
C PRO A 155 -0.54 12.62 6.63
N SER A 156 0.16 13.34 5.75
CA SER A 156 -0.11 14.77 5.49
C SER A 156 -1.45 14.97 4.78
N ALA A 157 -1.84 14.01 3.90
CA ALA A 157 -3.18 13.91 3.34
C ALA A 157 -4.01 13.00 4.27
N GLY A 158 -5.14 13.50 4.80
CA GLY A 158 -5.96 12.75 5.75
C GLY A 158 -6.78 11.59 5.16
N ASP A 159 -6.36 11.03 4.04
CA ASP A 159 -7.09 10.00 3.28
C ASP A 159 -6.52 8.57 3.45
N ARG A 160 -5.50 8.40 4.27
CA ARG A 160 -4.81 7.12 4.47
C ARG A 160 -4.52 6.85 5.96
N PRO A 161 -4.13 5.62 6.34
CA PRO A 161 -3.91 5.26 7.74
C PRO A 161 -2.73 6.01 8.38
N THR A 162 -2.86 6.30 9.66
CA THR A 162 -1.73 6.59 10.55
C THR A 162 -1.09 5.28 10.95
N HIS A 163 0.25 5.21 10.90
CA HIS A 163 1.02 4.08 11.37
C HIS A 163 1.74 4.44 12.67
N ARG A 164 1.67 3.55 13.64
CA ARG A 164 2.39 3.70 14.91
C ARG A 164 3.25 2.47 15.14
N LEU A 165 4.54 2.66 15.31
CA LEU A 165 5.53 1.62 15.48
C LEU A 165 6.18 1.77 16.85
N THR A 166 6.45 0.67 17.51
CA THR A 166 7.24 0.61 18.72
C THR A 166 8.52 -0.15 18.40
N VAL A 167 9.62 0.57 18.32
CA VAL A 167 10.93 0.07 17.88
C VAL A 167 11.81 -0.14 19.10
N ASP A 168 12.40 -1.32 19.21
CA ASP A 168 13.37 -1.64 20.26
C ASP A 168 14.67 -0.84 20.08
N ASP A 169 15.06 -0.08 21.07
CA ASP A 169 16.20 0.83 20.98
C ASP A 169 17.55 0.10 20.83
N GLU A 170 17.64 -1.13 21.32
CA GLU A 170 18.87 -1.92 21.25
C GLU A 170 19.04 -2.58 19.87
N THR A 171 17.98 -3.17 19.33
CA THR A 171 18.06 -3.99 18.12
C THR A 171 17.46 -3.32 16.89
N GLY A 172 16.60 -2.34 17.06
CA GLY A 172 15.81 -1.76 15.97
C GLY A 172 14.61 -2.61 15.54
N VAL A 173 14.37 -3.76 16.15
CA VAL A 173 13.22 -4.59 15.78
C VAL A 173 11.91 -3.91 16.16
N VAL A 174 10.92 -3.94 15.25
CA VAL A 174 9.58 -3.43 15.54
C VAL A 174 8.84 -4.43 16.42
N LEU A 175 8.66 -4.10 17.68
CA LEU A 175 7.99 -4.98 18.66
C LEU A 175 6.48 -4.82 18.64
N ARG A 176 5.96 -3.68 18.17
CA ARG A 176 4.53 -3.44 17.98
C ARG A 176 4.31 -2.52 16.77
N SER A 177 3.31 -2.83 15.99
CA SER A 177 2.84 -2.03 14.87
C SER A 177 1.33 -1.87 14.95
N GLU A 178 0.83 -0.67 14.73
CA GLU A 178 -0.59 -0.33 14.69
C GLU A 178 -0.90 0.42 13.40
N ARG A 179 -2.02 0.08 12.77
CA ARG A 179 -2.57 0.82 11.65
C ARG A 179 -3.93 1.40 12.06
N ILE A 180 -4.05 2.71 12.00
CA ILE A 180 -5.23 3.46 12.43
C ILE A 180 -5.83 4.11 11.21
N GLY A 181 -7.08 3.80 10.91
CA GLY A 181 -7.78 4.34 9.75
C GLY A 181 -7.95 5.86 9.82
N PRO A 182 -8.26 6.52 8.67
CA PRO A 182 -8.51 7.96 8.63
C PRO A 182 -9.66 8.41 9.53
N ASP A 183 -10.56 7.50 9.87
CA ASP A 183 -11.68 7.70 10.79
C ASP A 183 -11.30 7.49 12.27
N GLY A 184 -10.02 7.26 12.57
CA GLY A 184 -9.51 6.96 13.91
C GLY A 184 -9.76 5.51 14.35
N SER A 185 -10.40 4.68 13.54
CA SER A 185 -10.63 3.27 13.86
C SER A 185 -9.33 2.47 13.79
N LEU A 186 -9.10 1.62 14.78
CA LEU A 186 -7.99 0.68 14.74
C LEU A 186 -8.28 -0.40 13.69
N GLY A 187 -7.41 -0.55 12.71
CA GLY A 187 -7.58 -1.50 11.61
C GLY A 187 -6.73 -2.74 11.74
N GLU A 188 -5.53 -2.62 12.32
CA GLU A 188 -4.66 -3.76 12.58
C GLU A 188 -3.68 -3.45 13.71
N VAL A 189 -3.39 -4.47 14.49
CA VAL A 189 -2.31 -4.47 15.49
C VAL A 189 -1.51 -5.74 15.34
N THR A 190 -0.20 -5.60 15.28
CA THR A 190 0.75 -6.70 15.46
C THR A 190 1.61 -6.37 16.67
N ALA A 191 1.71 -7.25 17.64
CA ALA A 191 2.51 -7.01 18.85
C ALA A 191 3.17 -8.30 19.32
N PHE A 192 4.45 -8.22 19.67
CA PHE A 192 5.14 -9.31 20.34
C PHE A 192 4.58 -9.52 21.75
N LEU A 193 4.32 -10.77 22.09
CA LEU A 193 4.03 -11.26 23.45
C LEU A 193 5.31 -11.79 24.09
N ARG A 194 6.22 -12.35 23.28
CA ARG A 194 7.55 -12.81 23.66
C ARG A 194 8.53 -12.50 22.54
N PHE A 195 9.72 -12.07 22.91
CA PHE A 195 10.77 -11.71 21.97
C PHE A 195 12.11 -12.14 22.52
N GLU A 196 12.91 -12.83 21.71
CA GLU A 196 14.23 -13.32 22.06
C GLU A 196 15.20 -13.12 20.89
N ILE A 197 16.35 -12.53 21.17
CA ILE A 197 17.43 -12.33 20.20
C ILE A 197 18.18 -13.66 20.04
N MET A 198 18.47 -14.02 18.80
CA MET A 198 19.18 -15.25 18.44
C MET A 198 20.51 -14.92 17.77
N PRO A 199 21.50 -15.85 17.79
CA PRO A 199 22.71 -15.70 16.98
C PRO A 199 22.35 -15.76 15.48
N VAL A 200 22.94 -14.88 14.66
CA VAL A 200 22.78 -14.93 13.21
C VAL A 200 23.28 -16.28 12.66
N GLY A 201 22.51 -16.89 11.79
CA GLY A 201 22.81 -18.22 11.23
C GLY A 201 22.25 -19.39 12.05
N TRP A 202 21.49 -19.15 13.11
CA TRP A 202 20.92 -20.22 13.94
C TRP A 202 19.93 -21.12 13.19
N ARG A 203 19.33 -20.63 12.09
CA ARG A 203 18.45 -21.39 11.19
C ARG A 203 19.10 -21.73 9.84
N ARG A 204 20.43 -21.64 9.70
CA ARG A 204 21.13 -21.90 8.44
C ARG A 204 20.79 -23.27 7.82
N ASN A 205 20.54 -24.28 8.63
CA ASN A 205 20.20 -25.64 8.21
C ASN A 205 18.70 -25.97 8.34
N ALA A 206 17.83 -24.94 8.40
CA ALA A 206 16.40 -25.18 8.48
C ALA A 206 15.90 -25.90 7.21
N THR A 207 15.19 -27.02 7.40
CA THR A 207 14.66 -27.87 6.34
C THR A 207 13.15 -27.65 6.17
N MET A 208 12.67 -27.91 4.97
CA MET A 208 11.25 -27.95 4.68
C MET A 208 10.63 -29.23 5.24
N PRO A 209 9.34 -29.21 5.62
CA PRO A 209 8.65 -30.44 6.03
C PRO A 209 8.70 -31.50 4.94
N ALA A 210 9.00 -32.75 5.32
CA ALA A 210 8.93 -33.87 4.39
C ALA A 210 7.49 -34.09 3.92
N GLY A 211 7.31 -34.45 2.65
CA GLY A 211 5.98 -34.69 2.06
C GLY A 211 5.17 -33.42 1.71
N LEU A 212 5.80 -32.25 1.74
CA LEU A 212 5.15 -31.00 1.36
C LEU A 212 4.91 -30.93 -0.15
N HIS A 213 3.64 -30.83 -0.56
CA HIS A 213 3.22 -30.67 -1.96
C HIS A 213 2.95 -29.20 -2.25
N LEU A 214 3.72 -28.62 -3.15
CA LEU A 214 3.64 -27.19 -3.51
C LEU A 214 3.15 -27.01 -4.94
N THR A 215 2.12 -26.18 -5.09
CA THR A 215 1.68 -25.69 -6.39
C THR A 215 2.34 -24.33 -6.66
N PRO A 216 2.99 -24.13 -7.81
CA PRO A 216 3.51 -22.82 -8.14
C PRO A 216 2.39 -21.77 -8.17
N GLN A 217 2.62 -20.63 -7.53
CA GLN A 217 1.75 -19.47 -7.72
C GLN A 217 1.89 -18.95 -9.14
N ALA A 218 0.80 -18.37 -9.64
CA ALA A 218 0.81 -17.68 -10.92
C ALA A 218 1.98 -16.68 -10.97
N ARG A 219 2.83 -16.83 -12.01
CA ARG A 219 4.02 -15.98 -12.13
C ARG A 219 3.63 -14.55 -12.38
N VAL A 220 4.11 -13.67 -11.51
CA VAL A 220 4.10 -12.24 -11.75
C VAL A 220 5.42 -11.90 -12.45
N ARG A 221 5.36 -11.29 -13.62
CA ARG A 221 6.56 -10.84 -14.33
C ARG A 221 6.48 -9.34 -14.64
N THR A 222 7.60 -8.68 -14.61
CA THR A 222 7.67 -7.28 -15.07
C THR A 222 7.14 -7.18 -16.50
N ALA A 223 6.28 -6.20 -16.74
CA ALA A 223 5.64 -5.98 -18.02
C ALA A 223 6.42 -4.93 -18.81
N SER A 224 6.76 -5.24 -20.07
CA SER A 224 7.17 -4.22 -21.03
C SER A 224 5.95 -3.46 -21.57
N THR A 225 6.14 -2.24 -22.07
CA THR A 225 5.07 -1.49 -22.72
C THR A 225 4.42 -2.29 -23.86
N ALA A 226 5.21 -3.02 -24.64
CA ALA A 226 4.71 -3.85 -25.73
C ALA A 226 3.82 -5.01 -25.21
N ASP A 227 4.22 -5.64 -24.09
CA ASP A 227 3.41 -6.68 -23.44
C ASP A 227 2.07 -6.12 -22.97
N ILE A 228 2.08 -4.95 -22.34
CA ILE A 228 0.88 -4.27 -21.85
C ILE A 228 -0.08 -3.96 -22.99
N ILE A 229 0.43 -3.36 -24.08
CA ILE A 229 -0.38 -3.03 -25.26
C ILE A 229 -0.98 -4.29 -25.87
N ARG A 230 -0.21 -5.37 -26.00
CA ARG A 230 -0.69 -6.66 -26.52
C ARG A 230 -1.80 -7.25 -25.66
N VAL A 231 -1.61 -7.28 -24.34
CA VAL A 231 -2.58 -7.84 -23.38
C VAL A 231 -3.85 -7.00 -23.33
N LEU A 232 -3.72 -5.68 -23.27
CA LEU A 232 -4.86 -4.78 -23.16
C LEU A 232 -5.50 -4.42 -24.51
N GLY A 233 -4.85 -4.69 -25.66
CA GLY A 233 -5.30 -4.30 -26.99
C GLY A 233 -5.15 -2.81 -27.26
N GLY A 234 -4.24 -2.15 -26.58
CA GLY A 234 -3.95 -0.72 -26.70
C GLY A 234 -3.24 -0.22 -25.43
N PRO A 235 -2.84 1.07 -25.38
CA PRO A 235 -2.15 1.62 -24.23
C PRO A 235 -2.98 1.49 -22.95
N PRO A 236 -2.37 1.36 -21.76
CA PRO A 236 -3.11 1.31 -20.51
C PRO A 236 -3.92 2.59 -20.29
N VAL A 237 -5.06 2.46 -19.63
CA VAL A 237 -5.80 3.64 -19.18
C VAL A 237 -4.97 4.34 -18.13
N GLY A 238 -4.69 5.63 -18.33
CA GLY A 238 -4.07 6.46 -17.32
C GLY A 238 -5.01 6.61 -16.12
N VAL A 239 -4.59 6.08 -14.98
CA VAL A 239 -5.38 6.14 -13.76
C VAL A 239 -4.93 7.32 -12.91
N ALA A 240 -5.86 8.19 -12.53
CA ALA A 240 -5.60 9.19 -11.51
C ALA A 240 -5.38 8.48 -10.17
N VAL A 241 -4.25 8.74 -9.53
CA VAL A 241 -3.96 8.22 -8.18
C VAL A 241 -4.03 9.36 -7.16
N PRO A 242 -4.31 9.05 -5.88
CA PRO A 242 -4.24 10.07 -4.83
C PRO A 242 -2.87 10.74 -4.76
N ALA A 243 -2.84 12.00 -4.31
CA ALA A 243 -1.60 12.75 -4.20
C ALA A 243 -0.56 12.03 -3.32
N GLY A 244 0.71 12.13 -3.69
CA GLY A 244 1.84 11.51 -2.98
C GLY A 244 2.10 10.04 -3.35
N PHE A 245 1.27 9.41 -4.18
CA PHE A 245 1.57 8.08 -4.70
C PHE A 245 2.41 8.15 -5.98
N HIS A 246 3.49 7.39 -5.99
CA HIS A 246 4.42 7.26 -7.11
C HIS A 246 4.38 5.83 -7.67
N LYS A 247 4.42 5.70 -8.99
CA LYS A 247 4.46 4.39 -9.66
C LYS A 247 5.79 3.68 -9.36
N THR A 248 5.70 2.45 -8.84
CA THR A 248 6.88 1.62 -8.54
C THR A 248 7.11 0.51 -9.55
N GLY A 249 6.08 0.02 -10.23
CA GLY A 249 6.24 -1.03 -11.22
C GLY A 249 4.97 -1.39 -11.98
N GLU A 250 5.17 -2.11 -13.09
CA GLU A 250 4.11 -2.71 -13.89
C GLU A 250 4.41 -4.19 -14.12
N TYR A 251 3.39 -5.01 -13.96
CA TYR A 251 3.52 -6.46 -13.99
C TYR A 251 2.38 -7.09 -14.78
N LEU A 252 2.65 -8.25 -15.34
CA LEU A 252 1.62 -9.18 -15.81
C LEU A 252 1.43 -10.25 -14.77
N THR A 253 0.18 -10.51 -14.41
CA THR A 253 -0.17 -11.49 -13.38
C THR A 253 -0.73 -12.76 -14.01
N GLY A 254 -0.14 -13.90 -13.65
CA GLY A 254 -0.69 -15.22 -13.87
C GLY A 254 -0.94 -15.61 -15.32
N ASP A 255 -1.85 -16.55 -15.47
CA ASP A 255 -2.28 -17.10 -16.77
C ASP A 255 -3.35 -16.22 -17.45
N GLY A 256 -3.75 -15.14 -16.79
CA GLY A 256 -4.76 -14.21 -17.30
C GLY A 256 -4.17 -12.93 -17.89
N PRO A 257 -4.89 -12.28 -18.83
CA PRO A 257 -4.45 -11.04 -19.45
C PRO A 257 -4.70 -9.84 -18.52
N VAL A 258 -4.07 -9.82 -17.35
CA VAL A 258 -4.21 -8.76 -16.36
C VAL A 258 -2.91 -8.01 -16.19
N VAL A 259 -2.98 -6.69 -16.34
CA VAL A 259 -1.88 -5.77 -16.02
C VAL A 259 -2.08 -5.25 -14.61
N GLN A 260 -1.04 -5.35 -13.80
CA GLN A 260 -0.98 -4.81 -12.45
C GLN A 260 0.00 -3.65 -12.43
N THR A 261 -0.43 -2.48 -12.00
CA THR A 261 0.42 -1.32 -11.76
C THR A 261 0.43 -1.05 -10.26
N ILE A 262 1.62 -0.96 -9.68
CA ILE A 262 1.82 -0.72 -8.25
C ILE A 262 2.28 0.72 -8.05
N TYR A 263 1.68 1.37 -7.06
CA TYR A 263 2.05 2.71 -6.60
C TYR A 263 2.33 2.66 -5.10
N SER A 264 3.25 3.51 -4.63
CA SER A 264 3.55 3.68 -3.21
C SER A 264 3.71 5.16 -2.87
N ASP A 265 3.35 5.53 -1.66
CA ASP A 265 3.59 6.84 -1.06
C ASP A 265 4.80 6.85 -0.10
N GLY A 266 5.55 5.74 -0.09
CA GLY A 266 6.68 5.48 0.80
C GLY A 266 6.35 4.50 1.93
N LEU A 267 5.08 4.26 2.24
CA LEU A 267 4.63 3.34 3.28
C LEU A 267 3.41 2.53 2.83
N SER A 268 2.36 3.20 2.38
CA SER A 268 1.16 2.54 1.86
C SER A 268 1.32 2.14 0.40
N THR A 269 0.62 1.08 0.00
CA THR A 269 0.61 0.58 -1.38
C THR A 269 -0.79 0.72 -1.97
N LEU A 270 -0.83 1.16 -3.22
CA LEU A 270 -2.03 1.20 -4.05
C LEU A 270 -1.78 0.37 -5.31
N VAL A 271 -2.65 -0.57 -5.60
CA VAL A 271 -2.53 -1.47 -6.74
C VAL A 271 -3.69 -1.24 -7.70
N VAL A 272 -3.38 -1.08 -8.98
CA VAL A 272 -4.35 -0.94 -10.06
C VAL A 272 -4.23 -2.14 -10.99
N TYR A 273 -5.31 -2.87 -11.12
CA TYR A 273 -5.44 -3.96 -12.09
C TYR A 273 -6.24 -3.48 -13.30
N GLN A 274 -5.76 -3.81 -14.50
CA GLN A 274 -6.45 -3.55 -15.76
C GLN A 274 -6.56 -4.83 -16.59
N ARG A 275 -7.75 -5.11 -17.13
CA ARG A 275 -7.99 -6.19 -18.09
C ARG A 275 -9.01 -5.76 -19.13
N ARG A 276 -9.04 -6.41 -20.28
CA ARG A 276 -10.09 -6.20 -21.30
C ARG A 276 -11.45 -6.62 -20.77
N GLY A 277 -12.49 -5.97 -21.25
CA GLY A 277 -13.88 -6.31 -21.00
C GLY A 277 -14.65 -5.22 -20.28
N SER A 278 -15.81 -5.59 -19.79
CA SER A 278 -16.69 -4.76 -18.97
C SER A 278 -17.10 -5.52 -17.72
N VAL A 279 -17.51 -4.80 -16.70
CA VAL A 279 -18.08 -5.40 -15.48
C VAL A 279 -19.52 -5.79 -15.79
N ALA A 280 -19.78 -7.08 -15.84
CA ALA A 280 -21.13 -7.62 -16.12
C ALA A 280 -22.05 -7.54 -14.89
N SER A 281 -21.47 -7.72 -13.69
CA SER A 281 -22.19 -7.68 -12.42
C SER A 281 -21.29 -7.15 -11.32
N PRO A 282 -21.85 -6.46 -10.31
CA PRO A 282 -21.09 -5.97 -9.17
C PRO A 282 -20.47 -7.15 -8.41
N PRO A 283 -19.24 -6.99 -7.89
CA PRO A 283 -18.65 -7.95 -6.96
C PRO A 283 -19.54 -8.12 -5.73
N GLN A 284 -19.62 -9.34 -5.20
CA GLN A 284 -20.41 -9.62 -4.01
C GLN A 284 -19.93 -8.75 -2.82
N GLY A 285 -20.87 -8.15 -2.09
CA GLY A 285 -20.59 -7.28 -0.96
C GLY A 285 -20.16 -5.86 -1.34
N SER A 286 -20.14 -5.52 -2.66
CA SER A 286 -19.84 -4.16 -3.09
C SER A 286 -21.08 -3.26 -3.06
N ARG A 287 -20.85 -1.96 -2.81
CA ARG A 287 -21.86 -0.90 -2.92
C ARG A 287 -21.66 -0.16 -4.23
N VAL A 288 -22.75 0.06 -4.94
CA VAL A 288 -22.75 0.89 -6.15
C VAL A 288 -22.72 2.38 -5.75
N VAL A 289 -21.85 3.13 -6.43
CA VAL A 289 -21.78 4.59 -6.34
C VAL A 289 -21.93 5.16 -7.75
N PRO A 290 -22.99 5.93 -8.02
CA PRO A 290 -23.14 6.59 -9.31
C PRO A 290 -22.09 7.70 -9.45
N THR A 291 -21.47 7.80 -10.64
CA THR A 291 -20.55 8.88 -10.98
C THR A 291 -20.87 9.41 -12.39
N PRO A 292 -20.44 10.61 -12.76
CA PRO A 292 -20.60 11.14 -14.10
C PRO A 292 -19.99 10.27 -15.20
N ALA A 293 -18.94 9.50 -14.87
CA ALA A 293 -18.26 8.57 -15.80
C ALA A 293 -18.89 7.18 -15.86
N GLY A 294 -19.98 6.96 -15.11
CA GLY A 294 -20.64 5.66 -14.97
C GLY A 294 -20.56 5.13 -13.52
N PRO A 295 -21.22 3.99 -13.25
CA PRO A 295 -21.23 3.41 -11.91
C PRO A 295 -19.87 2.86 -11.53
N ILE A 296 -19.46 3.06 -10.29
CA ILE A 296 -18.33 2.41 -9.65
C ILE A 296 -18.83 1.51 -8.52
N TRP A 297 -18.15 0.40 -8.29
CA TRP A 297 -18.43 -0.52 -7.20
C TRP A 297 -17.35 -0.41 -6.14
N VAL A 298 -17.77 -0.15 -4.90
CA VAL A 298 -16.86 0.06 -3.77
C VAL A 298 -17.08 -1.01 -2.72
N GLN A 299 -16.01 -1.64 -2.28
CA GLN A 299 -16.00 -2.62 -1.20
C GLN A 299 -14.93 -2.24 -0.18
N ARG A 300 -15.24 -2.38 1.11
CA ARG A 300 -14.25 -2.22 2.18
C ARG A 300 -13.80 -3.59 2.68
N LEU A 301 -12.50 -3.80 2.79
CA LEU A 301 -11.85 -5.01 3.27
C LEU A 301 -10.86 -4.61 4.37
N GLY A 302 -11.34 -4.52 5.60
CA GLY A 302 -10.56 -3.96 6.71
C GLY A 302 -10.20 -2.49 6.46
N LEU A 303 -8.92 -2.16 6.51
CA LEU A 303 -8.40 -0.82 6.14
C LEU A 303 -8.33 -0.60 4.63
N ARG A 304 -8.37 -1.65 3.83
CA ARG A 304 -8.31 -1.54 2.37
C ARG A 304 -9.66 -1.19 1.79
N THR A 305 -9.63 -0.34 0.79
CA THR A 305 -10.76 -0.06 -0.07
C THR A 305 -10.48 -0.64 -1.45
N LEU A 306 -11.46 -1.36 -2.00
CA LEU A 306 -11.47 -1.84 -3.38
C LEU A 306 -12.48 -1.01 -4.14
N VAL A 307 -12.05 -0.43 -5.28
CA VAL A 307 -12.92 0.25 -6.23
C VAL A 307 -12.81 -0.44 -7.58
N HIS A 308 -13.95 -0.75 -8.18
CA HIS A 308 -14.03 -1.51 -9.40
C HIS A 308 -14.95 -0.80 -10.38
N TRP A 309 -14.54 -0.61 -11.64
CA TRP A 309 -15.33 0.07 -12.66
C TRP A 309 -14.94 -0.35 -14.08
N SER A 310 -15.78 0.03 -15.05
CA SER A 310 -15.49 -0.13 -16.48
C SER A 310 -15.18 1.22 -17.10
N HIS A 311 -14.12 1.29 -17.90
CA HIS A 311 -13.79 2.48 -18.68
C HIS A 311 -13.06 2.09 -19.98
N ALA A 312 -13.47 2.68 -21.10
CA ALA A 312 -12.85 2.49 -22.43
C ALA A 312 -12.65 1.00 -22.81
N GLY A 313 -13.66 0.15 -22.61
CA GLY A 313 -13.62 -1.28 -22.93
C GLY A 313 -12.70 -2.10 -22.02
N ARG A 314 -12.40 -1.58 -20.85
CA ARG A 314 -11.57 -2.24 -19.83
C ARG A 314 -12.25 -2.26 -18.48
N VAL A 315 -11.94 -3.29 -17.73
CA VAL A 315 -12.24 -3.38 -16.30
C VAL A 315 -11.04 -2.91 -15.54
N LEU A 316 -11.24 -1.94 -14.66
CA LEU A 316 -10.25 -1.43 -13.73
C LEU A 316 -10.64 -1.81 -12.32
N THR A 317 -9.65 -2.22 -11.53
CA THR A 317 -9.79 -2.48 -10.10
C THR A 317 -8.66 -1.80 -9.37
N MET A 318 -8.98 -0.93 -8.43
CA MET A 318 -8.03 -0.24 -7.59
C MET A 318 -8.17 -0.74 -6.15
N VAL A 319 -7.08 -1.14 -5.53
CA VAL A 319 -7.05 -1.66 -4.15
C VAL A 319 -5.95 -0.95 -3.38
N GLY A 320 -6.29 -0.40 -2.22
CA GLY A 320 -5.28 0.24 -1.37
C GLY A 320 -5.81 0.65 -0.01
N GLU A 321 -4.89 1.04 0.87
CA GLU A 321 -5.19 1.58 2.19
C GLU A 321 -5.47 3.08 2.12
N VAL A 322 -6.38 3.45 1.25
CA VAL A 322 -6.82 4.83 1.04
C VAL A 322 -8.30 4.92 1.39
N SER A 323 -8.72 6.06 1.92
CA SER A 323 -10.13 6.28 2.24
C SER A 323 -11.01 6.04 1.02
N ARG A 324 -12.24 5.62 1.27
CA ARG A 324 -13.22 5.44 0.22
C ARG A 324 -13.37 6.69 -0.65
N ALA A 325 -13.42 7.86 -0.04
CA ALA A 325 -13.55 9.13 -0.76
C ALA A 325 -12.33 9.39 -1.67
N GLY A 326 -11.12 9.12 -1.20
CA GLY A 326 -9.88 9.27 -2.00
C GLY A 326 -9.87 8.38 -3.24
N LEU A 327 -10.24 7.09 -3.11
CA LEU A 327 -10.30 6.18 -4.26
C LEU A 327 -11.47 6.46 -5.19
N GLN A 328 -12.62 6.90 -4.66
CA GLN A 328 -13.76 7.33 -5.47
C GLN A 328 -13.38 8.52 -6.36
N ILE A 329 -12.77 9.56 -5.79
CA ILE A 329 -12.27 10.72 -6.54
C ILE A 329 -11.24 10.29 -7.59
N ALA A 330 -10.35 9.36 -7.27
CA ALA A 330 -9.37 8.82 -8.21
C ALA A 330 -10.05 8.11 -9.39
N ALA A 331 -11.06 7.28 -9.13
CA ALA A 331 -11.83 6.59 -10.17
C ALA A 331 -12.61 7.56 -11.06
N GLU A 332 -13.25 8.56 -10.48
CA GLU A 332 -13.96 9.63 -11.21
C GLU A 332 -13.03 10.43 -12.12
N ARG A 333 -11.88 10.83 -11.60
CA ARG A 333 -10.86 11.60 -12.35
C ARG A 333 -10.19 10.77 -13.46
N THR A 334 -10.14 9.46 -13.33
CA THR A 334 -9.58 8.58 -14.38
C THR A 334 -10.30 8.77 -15.71
N GLY A 335 -11.63 8.90 -15.71
CA GLY A 335 -12.41 9.19 -16.91
C GLY A 335 -12.06 10.54 -17.55
N ILE A 336 -11.74 11.53 -16.73
CA ILE A 336 -11.37 12.89 -17.18
C ILE A 336 -9.94 12.92 -17.70
N ALA A 337 -9.01 12.26 -17.02
CA ALA A 337 -7.61 12.18 -17.42
C ALA A 337 -7.39 11.42 -18.72
N SER A 338 -8.29 10.49 -19.06
CA SER A 338 -8.25 9.71 -20.30
C SER A 338 -8.95 10.37 -21.49
N ALA A 339 -9.68 11.47 -21.25
CA ALA A 339 -10.21 12.26 -22.34
C ALA A 339 -9.03 12.89 -23.10
N PRO A 340 -8.88 12.66 -24.42
CA PRO A 340 -7.80 13.28 -25.16
C PRO A 340 -7.91 14.78 -24.96
N ARG A 341 -6.79 15.40 -24.54
CA ARG A 341 -6.73 16.85 -24.38
C ARG A 341 -7.19 17.47 -25.69
N ILE A 342 -7.90 18.58 -25.63
CA ILE A 342 -8.39 19.30 -26.83
C ILE A 342 -7.25 19.49 -27.83
N TRP A 343 -6.03 19.68 -27.35
CA TRP A 343 -4.81 19.79 -28.16
C TRP A 343 -4.43 18.52 -28.91
N ASP A 344 -4.65 17.34 -28.37
CA ASP A 344 -4.37 16.06 -29.04
C ASP A 344 -5.35 15.84 -30.20
N ARG A 345 -6.62 16.23 -30.03
CA ARG A 345 -7.62 16.23 -31.09
C ARG A 345 -7.30 17.25 -32.18
N LEU A 346 -6.82 18.43 -31.77
CA LEU A 346 -6.45 19.50 -32.69
C LEU A 346 -5.20 19.11 -33.49
N LEU A 347 -4.22 18.47 -32.89
CA LEU A 347 -3.03 17.94 -33.54
C LEU A 347 -3.38 16.82 -34.56
N VAL A 348 -4.25 15.89 -34.19
CA VAL A 348 -4.72 14.84 -35.13
C VAL A 348 -5.48 15.47 -36.29
N TRP A 349 -6.37 16.42 -36.04
CA TRP A 349 -7.09 17.16 -37.06
C TRP A 349 -6.15 17.97 -37.98
N LEU A 350 -5.15 18.64 -37.44
CA LEU A 350 -4.11 19.37 -38.21
C LEU A 350 -3.26 18.42 -39.07
N GLN A 351 -2.92 17.21 -38.55
CA GLN A 351 -2.18 16.20 -39.31
C GLN A 351 -3.02 15.62 -40.45
N GLU A 352 -4.31 15.45 -40.27
CA GLU A 352 -5.23 15.03 -41.32
C GLU A 352 -5.41 16.14 -42.39
N LEU A 353 -5.48 17.39 -41.95
CA LEU A 353 -5.57 18.54 -42.86
C LEU A 353 -4.31 18.70 -43.75
N VAL A 354 -3.12 18.49 -43.18
CA VAL A 354 -1.85 18.54 -43.93
C VAL A 354 -1.67 17.34 -44.86
N ARG A 355 -2.31 16.21 -44.60
CA ARG A 355 -2.28 15.03 -45.50
C ARG A 355 -3.27 15.11 -46.66
N SER A 356 -4.23 16.02 -46.58
CA SER A 356 -5.27 16.19 -47.59
C SER A 356 -4.97 17.33 -48.59
N TYR A 357 -3.83 17.98 -48.44
CA TYR A 357 -3.21 18.92 -49.39
C TYR A 357 -1.87 18.36 -49.89
#